data_f338f35ae93ed355fc33b172bbf3fd5b
#
_entry.id   f338f35ae93ed355fc33b172bbf3fd5b
#
_cell.length_a   1.000
_cell.length_b   1.000
_cell.length_c   1.000
_cell.angle_alpha   90.00
_cell.angle_beta   90.00
_cell.angle_gamma   90.00
#
_symmetry.space_group_name_H-M   'P 1'
#
loop_
_entity.id
_entity.type
_entity.pdbx_description
1 polymer ?
#
loop_
_entity_poly.entity_id
_entity_poly.type
_entity_poly.pdbx_seq_one_letter_code
_entity_poly.pdbx_strand_id
1 'polypeptide(L)'
;METIAVGESTVRLEYQARDASAARRVAEALVKAVPSAERWGQLRVPVTVVLHPSHAALEEAVHRDGFAWLRAWARFDTIDLQSPRTWNVIFPPAPAEIEELLAHELTHCVMYQRAGSAWSWPYKGIPLWFREGMASVAAGQGHKRSRPESLWAFYANAKTPGAGGGTPSAGGRPGRMPRDGDPISDPEPLYQGDADLVYGAAHHAFQFLLDRYGAERVQRVLAEMGGGHGFEAAFRTAIGIPAEAFEAEFRRYVTWRGWEACGGG
;
A
#
# COMPACT_ATOMS: atom_id res chain seq x y z
N MET A 1 -14.19 24.13 -5.18
CA MET A 1 -14.33 22.79 -5.77
C MET A 1 -14.02 22.88 -7.27
N GLU A 2 -13.17 22.03 -7.75
CA GLU A 2 -12.77 21.92 -9.16
C GLU A 2 -13.02 20.50 -9.64
N THR A 3 -13.38 20.32 -10.92
CA THR A 3 -13.62 19.00 -11.50
C THR A 3 -12.59 18.73 -12.58
N ILE A 4 -11.92 17.59 -12.49
CA ILE A 4 -10.85 17.17 -13.38
C ILE A 4 -11.32 15.88 -14.07
N ALA A 5 -11.39 15.92 -15.40
CA ALA A 5 -11.68 14.75 -16.21
C ALA A 5 -10.37 14.12 -16.70
N VAL A 6 -10.19 12.82 -16.48
CA VAL A 6 -9.05 12.05 -16.97
C VAL A 6 -9.59 10.78 -17.63
N GLY A 7 -9.54 10.73 -18.96
CA GLY A 7 -10.21 9.69 -19.73
C GLY A 7 -11.72 9.67 -19.45
N GLU A 8 -12.24 8.54 -19.03
CA GLU A 8 -13.65 8.38 -18.65
C GLU A 8 -13.90 8.66 -17.15
N SER A 9 -12.85 8.86 -16.38
CA SER A 9 -12.93 9.06 -14.94
C SER A 9 -13.00 10.52 -14.56
N THR A 10 -13.72 10.78 -13.47
CA THR A 10 -13.89 12.12 -12.91
C THR A 10 -13.34 12.18 -11.49
N VAL A 11 -12.47 13.15 -11.25
CA VAL A 11 -11.94 13.46 -9.91
C VAL A 11 -12.39 14.88 -9.54
N ARG A 12 -12.96 15.03 -8.36
CA ARG A 12 -13.29 16.33 -7.77
C ARG A 12 -12.20 16.75 -6.82
N LEU A 13 -11.80 18.01 -6.86
CA LEU A 13 -10.76 18.55 -5.98
C LEU A 13 -11.38 19.65 -5.11
N GLU A 14 -11.34 19.44 -3.80
CA GLU A 14 -11.81 20.38 -2.80
C GLU A 14 -10.64 20.98 -2.03
N TYR A 15 -10.58 22.30 -1.93
CA TYR A 15 -9.49 23.01 -1.27
C TYR A 15 -9.90 24.39 -0.79
N GLN A 16 -9.14 24.95 0.14
CA GLN A 16 -9.28 26.33 0.60
C GLN A 16 -8.49 27.29 -0.31
N ALA A 17 -8.91 28.55 -0.42
CA ALA A 17 -8.30 29.55 -1.28
C ALA A 17 -6.76 29.65 -1.11
N ARG A 18 -6.27 29.51 0.13
CA ARG A 18 -4.83 29.52 0.45
C ARG A 18 -4.05 28.34 -0.15
N ASP A 19 -4.72 27.27 -0.53
CA ASP A 19 -4.12 26.05 -1.11
C ASP A 19 -4.24 26.01 -2.64
N ALA A 20 -4.73 27.08 -3.31
CA ALA A 20 -4.98 27.10 -4.75
C ALA A 20 -3.74 26.75 -5.60
N SER A 21 -2.53 27.16 -5.19
CA SER A 21 -1.30 26.78 -5.88
C SER A 21 -0.97 25.28 -5.71
N ALA A 22 -1.19 24.73 -4.52
CA ALA A 22 -1.02 23.30 -4.27
C ALA A 22 -2.08 22.48 -5.03
N ALA A 23 -3.32 22.96 -5.09
CA ALA A 23 -4.40 22.33 -5.83
C ALA A 23 -4.09 22.19 -7.32
N ARG A 24 -3.51 23.21 -7.96
CA ARG A 24 -3.07 23.10 -9.36
C ARG A 24 -2.06 21.97 -9.56
N ARG A 25 -1.07 21.86 -8.67
CA ARG A 25 -0.06 20.78 -8.74
C ARG A 25 -0.69 19.40 -8.53
N VAL A 26 -1.67 19.30 -7.64
CA VAL A 26 -2.47 18.07 -7.43
C VAL A 26 -3.27 17.74 -8.68
N ALA A 27 -3.91 18.74 -9.31
CA ALA A 27 -4.65 18.56 -10.56
C ALA A 27 -3.75 18.02 -11.69
N GLU A 28 -2.56 18.61 -11.86
CA GLU A 28 -1.56 18.15 -12.84
C GLU A 28 -1.11 16.70 -12.56
N ALA A 29 -0.86 16.36 -11.30
CA ALA A 29 -0.45 15.03 -10.90
C ALA A 29 -1.56 13.97 -11.11
N LEU A 30 -2.84 14.34 -10.91
CA LEU A 30 -3.98 13.45 -11.12
C LEU A 30 -4.07 12.94 -12.57
N VAL A 31 -3.68 13.75 -13.56
CA VAL A 31 -3.69 13.35 -14.98
C VAL A 31 -2.84 12.11 -15.23
N LYS A 32 -1.76 11.92 -14.46
CA LYS A 32 -0.87 10.76 -14.56
C LYS A 32 -1.22 9.67 -13.54
N ALA A 33 -1.66 10.05 -12.36
CA ALA A 33 -1.97 9.13 -11.28
C ALA A 33 -3.19 8.25 -11.57
N VAL A 34 -4.25 8.81 -12.20
CA VAL A 34 -5.47 8.08 -12.55
C VAL A 34 -5.17 6.88 -13.46
N PRO A 35 -4.48 7.01 -14.61
CA PRO A 35 -4.15 5.86 -15.45
C PRO A 35 -3.31 4.80 -14.73
N SER A 36 -2.42 5.19 -13.83
CA SER A 36 -1.60 4.26 -13.04
C SER A 36 -2.47 3.40 -12.11
N ALA A 37 -3.46 3.99 -11.46
CA ALA A 37 -4.40 3.28 -10.61
C ALA A 37 -5.38 2.41 -11.41
N GLU A 38 -5.86 2.92 -12.54
CA GLU A 38 -6.87 2.26 -13.38
C GLU A 38 -6.34 1.06 -14.17
N ARG A 39 -5.05 0.76 -14.12
CA ARG A 39 -4.53 -0.52 -14.61
C ARG A 39 -5.21 -1.74 -13.96
N TRP A 40 -5.83 -1.57 -12.80
CA TRP A 40 -6.57 -2.60 -12.08
C TRP A 40 -8.08 -2.60 -12.37
N GLY A 41 -8.53 -1.66 -13.16
CA GLY A 41 -9.93 -1.43 -13.55
C GLY A 41 -10.32 0.02 -13.34
N GLN A 42 -11.27 0.48 -14.11
CA GLN A 42 -11.74 1.86 -14.06
C GLN A 42 -12.47 2.17 -12.74
N LEU A 43 -12.38 3.42 -12.30
CA LEU A 43 -13.23 3.97 -11.24
C LEU A 43 -14.71 3.85 -11.65
N ARG A 44 -15.55 3.35 -10.74
CA ARG A 44 -17.00 3.19 -10.97
C ARG A 44 -17.79 4.43 -10.61
N VAL A 45 -17.28 5.20 -9.68
CA VAL A 45 -17.87 6.48 -9.24
C VAL A 45 -16.75 7.53 -9.13
N PRO A 46 -17.09 8.82 -9.27
CA PRO A 46 -16.12 9.89 -9.10
C PRO A 46 -15.45 9.84 -7.74
N VAL A 47 -14.15 10.17 -7.68
CA VAL A 47 -13.40 10.32 -6.43
C VAL A 47 -13.27 11.78 -6.08
N THR A 48 -13.45 12.12 -4.82
CA THR A 48 -13.21 13.47 -4.29
C THR A 48 -11.87 13.49 -3.54
N VAL A 49 -10.95 14.34 -3.95
CA VAL A 49 -9.71 14.64 -3.23
C VAL A 49 -9.91 15.92 -2.42
N VAL A 50 -9.82 15.80 -1.10
CA VAL A 50 -9.97 16.93 -0.16
C VAL A 50 -8.60 17.36 0.35
N LEU A 51 -8.17 18.58 0.04
CA LEU A 51 -6.92 19.13 0.54
C LEU A 51 -7.08 19.74 1.93
N HIS A 52 -6.48 19.11 2.91
CA HIS A 52 -6.42 19.60 4.28
C HIS A 52 -5.25 20.57 4.46
N PRO A 53 -5.48 21.73 5.09
CA PRO A 53 -4.50 22.82 5.16
C PRO A 53 -3.28 22.51 6.03
N SER A 54 -3.32 21.46 6.85
CA SER A 54 -2.25 21.04 7.75
C SER A 54 -2.34 19.54 8.04
N HIS A 55 -1.28 18.98 8.60
CA HIS A 55 -1.28 17.59 9.08
C HIS A 55 -2.33 17.34 10.16
N ALA A 56 -2.44 18.23 11.15
CA ALA A 56 -3.46 18.11 12.20
C ALA A 56 -4.89 18.12 11.65
N ALA A 57 -5.17 18.94 10.62
CA ALA A 57 -6.48 18.95 9.98
C ALA A 57 -6.76 17.64 9.21
N LEU A 58 -5.73 17.00 8.64
CA LEU A 58 -5.87 15.68 8.05
C LEU A 58 -6.16 14.61 9.12
N GLU A 59 -5.39 14.57 10.21
CA GLU A 59 -5.58 13.61 11.31
C GLU A 59 -7.00 13.71 11.89
N GLU A 60 -7.48 14.94 12.12
CA GLU A 60 -8.85 15.21 12.58
C GLU A 60 -9.90 14.67 11.60
N ALA A 61 -9.74 14.93 10.29
CA ALA A 61 -10.70 14.52 9.27
C ALA A 61 -10.79 12.99 9.11
N VAL A 62 -9.69 12.28 9.33
CA VAL A 62 -9.65 10.82 9.19
C VAL A 62 -9.75 10.08 10.52
N HIS A 63 -9.85 10.80 11.64
CA HIS A 63 -9.90 10.27 13.01
C HIS A 63 -8.71 9.35 13.33
N ARG A 64 -7.48 9.81 12.97
CA ARG A 64 -6.23 9.07 13.12
C ARG A 64 -5.15 9.99 13.69
N ASP A 65 -5.01 10.02 15.01
CA ASP A 65 -4.02 10.84 15.70
C ASP A 65 -2.69 10.11 15.87
N GLY A 66 -1.58 10.84 15.81
CA GLY A 66 -0.25 10.33 16.15
C GLY A 66 0.50 9.63 15.02
N PHE A 67 0.03 9.73 13.78
CA PHE A 67 0.70 9.16 12.60
C PHE A 67 1.48 10.25 11.84
N ALA A 68 2.62 10.69 12.38
CA ALA A 68 3.44 11.76 11.81
C ALA A 68 3.84 11.57 10.33
N TRP A 69 3.83 10.34 9.85
CA TRP A 69 4.11 9.98 8.46
C TRP A 69 2.88 10.08 7.53
N LEU A 70 1.66 10.17 8.08
CA LEU A 70 0.43 10.20 7.30
C LEU A 70 0.39 11.46 6.41
N ARG A 71 0.23 11.27 5.12
CA ARG A 71 0.10 12.35 4.14
C ARG A 71 -1.24 12.31 3.41
N ALA A 72 -1.85 11.12 3.30
CA ALA A 72 -3.14 10.92 2.67
C ALA A 72 -3.84 9.71 3.28
N TRP A 73 -5.15 9.63 3.05
CA TRP A 73 -6.00 8.51 3.47
C TRP A 73 -7.12 8.30 2.47
N ALA A 74 -7.12 7.15 1.81
CA ALA A 74 -8.16 6.78 0.86
C ALA A 74 -9.32 6.05 1.53
N ARG A 75 -10.52 6.38 1.08
CA ARG A 75 -11.77 5.66 1.33
C ARG A 75 -12.35 5.22 -0.02
N PHE A 76 -13.59 4.75 -0.06
CA PHE A 76 -14.22 4.25 -1.27
C PHE A 76 -14.20 5.25 -2.45
N ASP A 77 -14.54 6.50 -2.19
CA ASP A 77 -14.69 7.58 -3.18
C ASP A 77 -14.10 8.93 -2.69
N THR A 78 -13.29 8.88 -1.64
CA THR A 78 -12.69 10.08 -1.06
C THR A 78 -11.23 9.82 -0.71
N ILE A 79 -10.38 10.79 -1.02
CA ILE A 79 -8.98 10.85 -0.60
C ILE A 79 -8.81 12.12 0.22
N ASP A 80 -8.56 11.98 1.51
CA ASP A 80 -8.13 13.07 2.37
C ASP A 80 -6.62 13.25 2.21
N LEU A 81 -6.17 14.42 1.77
CA LEU A 81 -4.78 14.70 1.42
C LEU A 81 -4.27 15.92 2.20
N GLN A 82 -3.19 15.77 2.94
CA GLN A 82 -2.48 16.93 3.47
C GLN A 82 -1.99 17.80 2.31
N SER A 83 -2.27 19.10 2.36
CA SER A 83 -1.85 20.02 1.30
C SER A 83 -0.33 19.91 1.05
N PRO A 84 0.10 19.63 -0.19
CA PRO A 84 1.52 19.57 -0.54
C PRO A 84 2.35 20.79 -0.13
N ARG A 85 1.69 21.94 0.07
CA ARG A 85 2.32 23.15 0.58
C ARG A 85 2.92 22.96 1.98
N THR A 86 2.43 22.00 2.76
CA THR A 86 2.81 21.79 4.17
C THR A 86 3.60 20.50 4.42
N TRP A 87 4.03 19.79 3.36
CA TRP A 87 4.83 18.57 3.53
C TRP A 87 6.25 18.87 4.00
N ASN A 88 6.83 19.95 3.49
CA ASN A 88 8.15 20.45 3.87
C ASN A 88 8.10 21.94 4.15
N VAL A 89 8.92 22.37 5.10
CA VAL A 89 8.99 23.79 5.50
C VAL A 89 9.78 24.64 4.50
N ILE A 90 10.78 24.05 3.84
CA ILE A 90 11.76 24.79 3.03
C ILE A 90 11.46 24.67 1.55
N PHE A 91 11.18 23.46 1.05
CA PHE A 91 10.96 23.22 -0.37
C PHE A 91 9.62 22.51 -0.60
N PRO A 92 8.86 22.91 -1.62
CA PRO A 92 7.68 22.15 -2.02
C PRO A 92 8.10 20.76 -2.50
N PRO A 93 7.25 19.70 -2.29
CA PRO A 93 7.54 18.36 -2.78
C PRO A 93 7.72 18.36 -4.31
N ALA A 94 8.52 17.45 -4.84
CA ALA A 94 8.64 17.28 -6.28
C ALA A 94 7.30 16.86 -6.91
N PRO A 95 7.00 17.23 -8.17
CA PRO A 95 5.77 16.77 -8.83
C PRO A 95 5.59 15.24 -8.79
N ALA A 96 6.67 14.49 -8.97
CA ALA A 96 6.68 13.03 -8.93
C ALA A 96 6.26 12.46 -7.55
N GLU A 97 6.56 13.16 -6.44
CA GLU A 97 6.14 12.73 -5.11
C GLU A 97 4.63 12.85 -4.92
N ILE A 98 4.02 13.90 -5.48
CA ILE A 98 2.56 14.09 -5.45
C ILE A 98 1.88 13.05 -6.34
N GLU A 99 2.41 12.82 -7.54
CA GLU A 99 1.92 11.83 -8.50
C GLU A 99 1.94 10.42 -7.90
N GLU A 100 3.06 10.05 -7.31
CA GLU A 100 3.24 8.74 -6.67
C GLU A 100 2.26 8.53 -5.50
N LEU A 101 2.09 9.52 -4.61
CA LEU A 101 1.15 9.43 -3.52
C LEU A 101 -0.30 9.31 -4.04
N LEU A 102 -0.67 10.14 -5.02
CA LEU A 102 -2.01 10.07 -5.59
C LEU A 102 -2.28 8.76 -6.33
N ALA A 103 -1.30 8.22 -7.05
CA ALA A 103 -1.43 6.90 -7.68
C ALA A 103 -1.66 5.80 -6.65
N HIS A 104 -0.98 5.87 -5.49
CA HIS A 104 -1.17 4.95 -4.37
C HIS A 104 -2.61 5.03 -3.83
N GLU A 105 -3.06 6.23 -3.44
CA GLU A 105 -4.37 6.42 -2.84
C GLU A 105 -5.53 6.15 -3.82
N LEU A 106 -5.39 6.55 -5.09
CA LEU A 106 -6.37 6.23 -6.12
C LEU A 106 -6.47 4.72 -6.35
N THR A 107 -5.36 3.98 -6.22
CA THR A 107 -5.40 2.51 -6.33
C THR A 107 -6.25 1.90 -5.22
N HIS A 108 -6.22 2.44 -4.00
CA HIS A 108 -7.15 2.01 -2.96
C HIS A 108 -8.61 2.28 -3.34
N CYS A 109 -8.92 3.47 -3.89
CA CYS A 109 -10.27 3.78 -4.35
C CYS A 109 -10.72 2.81 -5.46
N VAL A 110 -9.89 2.55 -6.47
CA VAL A 110 -10.17 1.57 -7.53
C VAL A 110 -10.45 0.21 -6.94
N MET A 111 -9.57 -0.28 -6.06
CA MET A 111 -9.70 -1.58 -5.42
C MET A 111 -11.03 -1.70 -4.65
N TYR A 112 -11.37 -0.72 -3.82
CA TYR A 112 -12.58 -0.73 -3.01
C TYR A 112 -13.84 -0.68 -3.87
N GLN A 113 -13.85 0.18 -4.89
CA GLN A 113 -14.97 0.29 -5.84
C GLN A 113 -15.14 -0.98 -6.69
N ARG A 114 -14.05 -1.65 -7.05
CA ARG A 114 -14.10 -2.91 -7.81
C ARG A 114 -14.50 -4.08 -6.92
N ALA A 115 -14.06 -4.11 -5.66
CA ALA A 115 -14.35 -5.18 -4.72
C ALA A 115 -15.80 -5.18 -4.18
N GLY A 116 -16.49 -4.02 -4.22
CA GLY A 116 -17.85 -3.96 -3.69
C GLY A 116 -18.48 -2.57 -3.79
N SER A 117 -19.47 -2.32 -2.95
CA SER A 117 -20.07 -1.01 -2.71
C SER A 117 -19.38 -0.31 -1.53
N ALA A 118 -19.69 0.97 -1.32
CA ALA A 118 -19.21 1.73 -0.16
C ALA A 118 -19.52 1.05 1.20
N TRP A 119 -20.59 0.27 1.26
CA TRP A 119 -21.01 -0.44 2.47
C TRP A 119 -20.40 -1.85 2.59
N SER A 120 -20.13 -2.52 1.48
CA SER A 120 -19.72 -3.93 1.49
C SER A 120 -18.21 -4.15 1.41
N TRP A 121 -17.45 -3.23 0.82
CA TRP A 121 -16.00 -3.41 0.64
C TRP A 121 -15.22 -3.61 1.96
N PRO A 122 -15.57 -2.95 3.10
CA PRO A 122 -14.83 -3.13 4.35
C PRO A 122 -14.90 -4.56 4.89
N TYR A 123 -15.97 -5.29 4.53
CA TYR A 123 -16.23 -6.65 4.98
C TYR A 123 -15.70 -7.73 4.02
N LYS A 124 -14.96 -7.33 2.97
CA LYS A 124 -14.41 -8.29 2.01
C LYS A 124 -13.20 -9.07 2.53
N GLY A 125 -12.61 -8.65 3.66
CA GLY A 125 -11.47 -9.33 4.26
C GLY A 125 -10.20 -9.22 3.42
N ILE A 126 -10.01 -8.11 2.71
CA ILE A 126 -8.82 -7.89 1.86
C ILE A 126 -7.60 -7.73 2.77
N PRO A 127 -6.60 -8.63 2.71
CA PRO A 127 -5.45 -8.55 3.60
C PRO A 127 -4.57 -7.34 3.28
N LEU A 128 -3.84 -6.88 4.30
CA LEU A 128 -3.00 -5.71 4.18
C LEU A 128 -1.99 -5.83 3.03
N TRP A 129 -1.30 -6.96 2.91
CA TRP A 129 -0.29 -7.16 1.88
C TRP A 129 -0.85 -6.98 0.47
N PHE A 130 -2.11 -7.40 0.25
CA PHE A 130 -2.75 -7.24 -1.06
C PHE A 130 -3.12 -5.77 -1.31
N ARG A 131 -3.66 -5.08 -0.29
CA ARG A 131 -4.05 -3.66 -0.42
C ARG A 131 -2.85 -2.76 -0.65
N GLU A 132 -1.88 -2.82 0.24
CA GLU A 132 -0.70 -1.96 0.22
C GLU A 132 0.26 -2.35 -0.92
N GLY A 133 0.35 -3.64 -1.20
CA GLY A 133 1.16 -4.15 -2.30
C GLY A 133 0.63 -3.68 -3.66
N MET A 134 -0.68 -3.79 -3.90
CA MET A 134 -1.32 -3.30 -5.12
C MET A 134 -1.08 -1.80 -5.30
N ALA A 135 -1.32 -1.00 -4.27
CA ALA A 135 -1.14 0.44 -4.29
C ALA A 135 0.32 0.82 -4.51
N SER A 136 1.24 0.17 -3.80
CA SER A 136 2.68 0.41 -3.91
C SER A 136 3.24 0.07 -5.30
N VAL A 137 2.78 -1.03 -5.91
CA VAL A 137 3.21 -1.43 -7.26
C VAL A 137 2.62 -0.51 -8.32
N ALA A 138 1.34 -0.11 -8.20
CA ALA A 138 0.71 0.83 -9.12
C ALA A 138 1.41 2.20 -9.11
N ALA A 139 1.83 2.65 -7.93
CA ALA A 139 2.51 3.92 -7.73
C ALA A 139 4.03 3.89 -8.03
N GLY A 140 4.61 2.74 -8.38
CA GLY A 140 6.05 2.61 -8.66
C GLY A 140 6.94 2.79 -7.43
N GLN A 141 6.44 2.50 -6.22
CA GLN A 141 7.10 2.77 -4.95
C GLN A 141 8.18 1.76 -4.54
N GLY A 142 8.56 0.83 -5.41
CA GLY A 142 9.56 -0.19 -5.08
C GLY A 142 10.88 0.38 -4.55
N HIS A 143 11.32 1.53 -5.08
CA HIS A 143 12.53 2.23 -4.67
C HIS A 143 12.51 2.77 -3.22
N LYS A 144 11.32 2.92 -2.63
CA LYS A 144 11.10 3.40 -1.24
C LYS A 144 10.88 2.26 -0.26
N ARG A 145 10.74 1.03 -0.74
CA ARG A 145 10.40 -0.13 0.09
C ARG A 145 11.65 -0.80 0.64
N SER A 146 11.51 -1.44 1.79
CA SER A 146 12.56 -2.29 2.35
C SER A 146 13.05 -3.27 1.29
N ARG A 147 14.36 -3.45 1.24
CA ARG A 147 14.96 -4.40 0.30
C ARG A 147 14.54 -5.83 0.64
N PRO A 148 14.49 -6.70 -0.37
CA PRO A 148 14.18 -8.11 -0.16
C PRO A 148 15.07 -8.82 0.86
N GLU A 149 16.33 -8.40 0.99
CA GLU A 149 17.28 -8.94 1.98
C GLU A 149 16.81 -8.72 3.42
N SER A 150 16.06 -7.63 3.68
CA SER A 150 15.45 -7.37 4.99
C SER A 150 14.38 -8.41 5.33
N LEU A 151 13.57 -8.82 4.34
CA LEU A 151 12.60 -9.89 4.50
C LEU A 151 13.26 -11.25 4.69
N TRP A 152 14.30 -11.54 3.91
CA TRP A 152 15.08 -12.75 4.09
C TRP A 152 15.68 -12.83 5.50
N ALA A 153 16.30 -11.76 5.97
CA ALA A 153 16.87 -11.69 7.32
C ALA A 153 15.80 -11.88 8.39
N PHE A 154 14.60 -11.32 8.20
CA PHE A 154 13.48 -11.54 9.11
C PHE A 154 13.09 -13.02 9.18
N TYR A 155 12.83 -13.67 8.04
CA TYR A 155 12.39 -15.06 8.00
C TYR A 155 13.50 -16.07 8.33
N ALA A 156 14.76 -15.78 8.02
CA ALA A 156 15.90 -16.62 8.38
C ALA A 156 16.12 -16.64 9.90
N ASN A 157 15.99 -15.49 10.56
CA ASN A 157 16.14 -15.39 12.02
C ASN A 157 14.94 -16.01 12.78
N ALA A 158 13.74 -15.95 12.20
CA ALA A 158 12.56 -16.58 12.79
C ALA A 158 12.63 -18.13 12.77
N LYS A 159 13.43 -18.73 11.86
CA LYS A 159 13.60 -20.18 11.73
C LYS A 159 14.63 -20.78 12.70
N THR A 160 15.33 -19.98 13.50
CA THR A 160 16.32 -20.50 14.47
C THR A 160 15.70 -20.50 15.88
N PRO A 161 14.90 -21.51 16.27
CA PRO A 161 14.49 -21.68 17.65
C PRO A 161 15.72 -22.13 18.44
N GLY A 162 16.22 -21.29 19.34
CA GLY A 162 17.26 -21.71 20.28
C GLY A 162 18.66 -21.14 20.11
N ALA A 163 18.90 -20.15 19.26
CA ALA A 163 20.17 -19.42 19.27
C ALA A 163 20.30 -18.41 20.43
N GLY A 164 19.41 -18.50 21.43
CA GLY A 164 19.38 -17.70 22.64
C GLY A 164 20.20 -18.24 23.83
N GLY A 165 21.08 -19.24 23.62
CA GLY A 165 21.94 -19.84 24.64
C GLY A 165 23.34 -19.21 24.74
N GLY A 166 23.53 -17.96 24.43
CA GLY A 166 24.77 -17.22 24.61
C GLY A 166 24.73 -16.38 25.87
N THR A 167 25.65 -16.64 26.81
CA THR A 167 25.97 -15.79 27.98
C THR A 167 26.07 -14.33 27.53
N PRO A 168 25.52 -13.36 28.32
CA PRO A 168 25.59 -11.95 27.94
C PRO A 168 27.06 -11.49 27.96
N SER A 169 27.60 -11.24 26.78
CA SER A 169 28.88 -10.52 26.66
C SER A 169 28.63 -9.07 27.03
N ALA A 170 29.39 -8.60 28.04
CA ALA A 170 29.35 -7.21 28.50
C ALA A 170 29.76 -6.29 27.32
N GLY A 171 28.80 -5.57 26.71
CA GLY A 171 29.03 -4.64 25.62
C GLY A 171 28.20 -4.87 24.36
N GLY A 172 27.42 -5.96 24.27
CA GLY A 172 26.49 -6.20 23.15
C GLY A 172 25.22 -5.38 23.32
N ARG A 173 24.74 -4.80 22.23
CA ARG A 173 23.36 -4.27 22.15
C ARG A 173 22.39 -5.36 22.61
N PRO A 174 21.36 -5.00 23.42
CA PRO A 174 20.43 -6.00 23.92
C PRO A 174 19.87 -6.82 22.73
N GLY A 175 19.97 -8.17 22.87
CA GLY A 175 19.48 -9.11 21.87
C GLY A 175 18.03 -8.80 21.57
N ARG A 176 17.72 -8.63 20.29
CA ARG A 176 16.37 -8.35 19.81
C ARG A 176 15.49 -9.56 20.18
N MET A 177 14.49 -9.35 21.04
CA MET A 177 13.47 -10.37 21.34
C MET A 177 12.92 -10.96 20.02
N PRO A 178 12.50 -12.23 19.98
CA PRO A 178 11.73 -12.76 18.86
C PRO A 178 10.58 -11.78 18.57
N ARG A 179 10.48 -11.30 17.33
CA ARG A 179 9.40 -10.40 16.96
C ARG A 179 8.14 -11.23 16.85
N ASP A 180 7.15 -10.91 17.67
CA ASP A 180 5.80 -11.44 17.46
C ASP A 180 5.25 -10.85 16.15
N GLY A 181 4.51 -11.67 15.40
CA GLY A 181 3.90 -11.27 14.14
C GLY A 181 4.63 -11.76 12.88
N ASP A 182 3.98 -11.63 11.76
CA ASP A 182 4.47 -11.94 10.41
C ASP A 182 4.08 -10.80 9.46
N PRO A 183 5.01 -10.23 8.68
CA PRO A 183 4.72 -9.03 7.87
C PRO A 183 3.64 -9.24 6.80
N ILE A 184 3.26 -10.48 6.50
CA ILE A 184 2.22 -10.80 5.52
C ILE A 184 0.93 -11.23 6.21
N SER A 185 0.97 -12.27 7.07
CA SER A 185 -0.24 -12.87 7.64
C SER A 185 -0.67 -12.27 8.99
N ASP A 186 0.25 -11.67 9.74
CA ASP A 186 -0.01 -11.03 11.04
C ASP A 186 0.86 -9.78 11.21
N PRO A 187 0.60 -8.71 10.43
CA PRO A 187 1.45 -7.52 10.41
C PRO A 187 1.27 -6.59 11.62
N GLU A 188 0.16 -6.68 12.35
CA GLU A 188 -0.21 -5.73 13.40
C GLU A 188 0.87 -5.56 14.48
N PRO A 189 1.48 -6.63 15.03
CA PRO A 189 2.55 -6.48 16.03
C PRO A 189 3.80 -5.77 15.50
N LEU A 190 4.01 -5.77 14.17
CA LEU A 190 5.18 -5.19 13.52
C LEU A 190 5.00 -3.71 13.17
N TYR A 191 3.77 -3.23 13.06
CA TYR A 191 3.47 -1.87 12.59
C TYR A 191 4.12 -0.76 13.42
N GLN A 192 4.15 -0.90 14.75
CA GLN A 192 4.70 0.13 15.65
C GLN A 192 6.23 0.17 15.64
N GLY A 193 6.88 -0.96 15.30
CA GLY A 193 8.34 -1.09 15.40
C GLY A 193 9.06 -1.20 14.06
N ASP A 194 8.39 -1.61 13.01
CA ASP A 194 9.00 -1.90 11.70
C ASP A 194 7.99 -1.81 10.54
N ALA A 195 7.30 -0.70 10.46
CA ALA A 195 6.34 -0.46 9.39
C ALA A 195 6.97 -0.60 7.99
N ASP A 196 8.24 -0.22 7.82
CA ASP A 196 8.96 -0.37 6.55
C ASP A 196 9.08 -1.82 6.12
N LEU A 197 9.28 -2.74 7.06
CA LEU A 197 9.30 -4.18 6.76
C LEU A 197 7.92 -4.66 6.29
N VAL A 198 6.85 -4.21 6.95
CA VAL A 198 5.47 -4.59 6.59
C VAL A 198 5.11 -4.09 5.19
N TYR A 199 5.36 -2.81 4.90
CA TYR A 199 5.10 -2.25 3.57
C TYR A 199 6.01 -2.84 2.48
N GLY A 200 7.28 -3.13 2.83
CA GLY A 200 8.20 -3.82 1.93
C GLY A 200 7.71 -5.23 1.61
N ALA A 201 7.27 -5.98 2.62
CA ALA A 201 6.71 -7.31 2.44
C ALA A 201 5.47 -7.29 1.54
N ALA A 202 4.56 -6.33 1.77
CA ALA A 202 3.37 -6.16 0.95
C ALA A 202 3.72 -5.89 -0.52
N HIS A 203 4.67 -4.99 -0.80
CA HIS A 203 5.14 -4.69 -2.14
C HIS A 203 5.69 -5.94 -2.84
N HIS A 204 6.63 -6.63 -2.18
CA HIS A 204 7.30 -7.79 -2.78
C HIS A 204 6.37 -9.00 -2.93
N ALA A 205 5.43 -9.21 -1.99
CA ALA A 205 4.44 -10.27 -2.13
C ALA A 205 3.49 -10.00 -3.32
N PHE A 206 3.07 -8.75 -3.49
CA PHE A 206 2.22 -8.40 -4.61
C PHE A 206 2.97 -8.47 -5.95
N GLN A 207 4.23 -8.04 -6.00
CA GLN A 207 5.07 -8.22 -7.19
C GLN A 207 5.25 -9.71 -7.53
N PHE A 208 5.52 -10.56 -6.53
CA PHE A 208 5.60 -12.02 -6.72
C PHE A 208 4.27 -12.61 -7.23
N LEU A 209 3.12 -12.09 -6.75
CA LEU A 209 1.81 -12.48 -7.27
C LEU A 209 1.67 -12.15 -8.77
N LEU A 210 2.09 -10.95 -9.17
CA LEU A 210 2.04 -10.51 -10.57
C LEU A 210 2.96 -11.34 -11.47
N ASP A 211 4.19 -11.56 -11.03
CA ASP A 211 5.19 -12.31 -11.80
C ASP A 211 4.77 -13.77 -12.03
N ARG A 212 4.04 -14.34 -11.06
CA ARG A 212 3.64 -15.75 -11.11
C ARG A 212 2.29 -15.97 -11.79
N TYR A 213 1.34 -15.07 -11.59
CA TYR A 213 -0.05 -15.29 -12.01
C TYR A 213 -0.56 -14.25 -13.02
N GLY A 214 0.14 -13.14 -13.19
CA GLY A 214 -0.21 -12.08 -14.12
C GLY A 214 -1.28 -11.11 -13.61
N ALA A 215 -1.36 -9.94 -14.25
CA ALA A 215 -2.27 -8.87 -13.88
C ALA A 215 -3.75 -9.24 -14.09
N GLU A 216 -4.07 -10.02 -15.12
CA GLU A 216 -5.45 -10.42 -15.43
C GLU A 216 -6.09 -11.23 -14.30
N ARG A 217 -5.31 -12.11 -13.65
CA ARG A 217 -5.82 -12.87 -12.51
C ARG A 217 -6.07 -11.99 -11.30
N VAL A 218 -5.23 -10.97 -11.07
CA VAL A 218 -5.46 -9.98 -10.02
C VAL A 218 -6.74 -9.17 -10.30
N GLN A 219 -6.95 -8.71 -11.53
CA GLN A 219 -8.19 -8.05 -11.93
C GLN A 219 -9.41 -8.97 -11.72
N ARG A 220 -9.26 -10.27 -11.99
CA ARG A 220 -10.29 -11.26 -11.73
C ARG A 220 -10.60 -11.42 -10.24
N VAL A 221 -9.60 -11.36 -9.34
CA VAL A 221 -9.86 -11.33 -7.89
C VAL A 221 -10.79 -10.17 -7.53
N LEU A 222 -10.51 -8.97 -8.06
CA LEU A 222 -11.36 -7.80 -7.82
C LEU A 222 -12.78 -8.00 -8.38
N ALA A 223 -12.90 -8.60 -9.57
CA ALA A 223 -14.20 -8.86 -10.20
C ALA A 223 -15.04 -9.88 -9.41
N GLU A 224 -14.42 -10.95 -8.92
CA GLU A 224 -15.08 -11.96 -8.07
C GLU A 224 -15.56 -11.35 -6.74
N MET A 225 -14.76 -10.47 -6.12
CA MET A 225 -15.20 -9.72 -4.94
C MET A 225 -16.39 -8.82 -5.25
N GLY A 226 -16.35 -8.12 -6.38
CA GLY A 226 -17.44 -7.29 -6.87
C GLY A 226 -18.73 -8.08 -7.16
N GLY A 227 -18.60 -9.36 -7.51
CA GLY A 227 -19.68 -10.33 -7.65
C GLY A 227 -20.28 -10.84 -6.35
N GLY A 228 -19.77 -10.39 -5.20
CA GLY A 228 -20.33 -10.72 -3.89
C GLY A 228 -19.42 -11.57 -2.98
N HIS A 229 -18.36 -12.19 -3.53
CA HIS A 229 -17.46 -13.02 -2.74
C HIS A 229 -16.60 -12.20 -1.77
N GLY A 230 -16.18 -12.80 -0.65
CA GLY A 230 -15.08 -12.31 0.18
C GLY A 230 -13.73 -12.57 -0.50
N PHE A 231 -12.67 -11.91 -0.01
CA PHE A 231 -11.33 -12.00 -0.60
C PHE A 231 -10.84 -13.44 -0.75
N GLU A 232 -10.93 -14.27 0.30
CA GLU A 232 -10.42 -15.63 0.29
C GLU A 232 -11.06 -16.51 -0.81
N ALA A 233 -12.38 -16.42 -0.97
CA ALA A 233 -13.10 -17.14 -2.02
C ALA A 233 -12.76 -16.61 -3.41
N ALA A 234 -12.70 -15.28 -3.58
CA ALA A 234 -12.35 -14.62 -4.82
C ALA A 234 -10.91 -14.95 -5.23
N PHE A 235 -9.97 -14.91 -4.29
CA PHE A 235 -8.57 -15.23 -4.52
C PHE A 235 -8.41 -16.69 -4.97
N ARG A 236 -9.02 -17.62 -4.25
CA ARG A 236 -9.00 -19.05 -4.63
C ARG A 236 -9.59 -19.30 -6.00
N THR A 237 -10.70 -18.65 -6.34
CA THR A 237 -11.34 -18.77 -7.67
C THR A 237 -10.44 -18.24 -8.78
N ALA A 238 -9.85 -17.07 -8.59
CA ALA A 238 -9.09 -16.39 -9.62
C ALA A 238 -7.64 -16.93 -9.74
N ILE A 239 -6.98 -17.19 -8.63
CA ILE A 239 -5.57 -17.61 -8.57
C ILE A 239 -5.43 -19.12 -8.67
N GLY A 240 -6.39 -19.89 -8.12
CA GLY A 240 -6.40 -21.34 -8.12
C GLY A 240 -5.86 -21.98 -6.84
N ILE A 241 -5.40 -21.21 -5.88
CA ILE A 241 -4.94 -21.65 -4.56
C ILE A 241 -5.50 -20.74 -3.47
N PRO A 242 -5.62 -21.22 -2.20
CA PRO A 242 -5.95 -20.36 -1.06
C PRO A 242 -4.92 -19.26 -0.85
N ALA A 243 -5.33 -18.10 -0.30
CA ALA A 243 -4.41 -17.00 0.00
C ALA A 243 -3.31 -17.42 0.99
N GLU A 244 -3.65 -18.22 2.01
CA GLU A 244 -2.67 -18.77 2.94
C GLU A 244 -1.59 -19.63 2.24
N ALA A 245 -1.99 -20.43 1.24
CA ALA A 245 -1.04 -21.22 0.46
C ALA A 245 -0.10 -20.34 -0.37
N PHE A 246 -0.63 -19.26 -0.96
CA PHE A 246 0.19 -18.26 -1.66
C PHE A 246 1.17 -17.58 -0.70
N GLU A 247 0.73 -17.15 0.47
CA GLU A 247 1.59 -16.54 1.49
C GLU A 247 2.72 -17.48 1.92
N ALA A 248 2.42 -18.77 2.09
CA ALA A 248 3.43 -19.78 2.37
C ALA A 248 4.40 -19.98 1.19
N GLU A 249 3.92 -19.90 -0.06
CA GLU A 249 4.78 -19.93 -1.26
C GLU A 249 5.71 -18.72 -1.32
N PHE A 250 5.19 -17.53 -1.02
CA PHE A 250 5.99 -16.31 -0.98
C PHE A 250 7.09 -16.39 0.08
N ARG A 251 6.78 -16.85 1.30
CA ARG A 251 7.80 -17.04 2.36
C ARG A 251 8.88 -18.05 1.95
N ARG A 252 8.48 -19.15 1.29
CA ARG A 252 9.44 -20.12 0.74
C ARG A 252 10.32 -19.50 -0.34
N TYR A 253 9.73 -18.71 -1.24
CA TYR A 253 10.48 -18.01 -2.28
C TYR A 253 11.52 -17.07 -1.68
N VAL A 254 11.14 -16.23 -0.70
CA VAL A 254 12.06 -15.31 -0.01
C VAL A 254 13.19 -16.08 0.68
N THR A 255 12.88 -17.18 1.37
CA THR A 255 13.87 -17.94 2.16
C THR A 255 14.77 -18.85 1.32
N TRP A 256 14.24 -19.41 0.22
CA TRP A 256 14.98 -20.37 -0.62
C TRP A 256 15.96 -19.67 -1.58
N ARG A 257 15.54 -18.57 -2.17
CA ARG A 257 16.39 -17.80 -3.09
C ARG A 257 17.55 -17.12 -2.38
N GLY A 258 17.52 -17.05 -1.02
CA GLY A 258 18.54 -16.30 -0.27
C GLY A 258 18.58 -14.85 -0.69
N TRP A 259 17.58 -14.47 -1.49
CA TRP A 259 17.55 -13.20 -2.18
C TRP A 259 18.95 -12.80 -2.68
N GLU A 260 19.63 -13.75 -3.30
CA GLU A 260 20.78 -13.40 -4.10
C GLU A 260 20.31 -12.34 -5.07
N ALA A 261 20.80 -11.13 -4.86
CA ALA A 261 20.63 -10.07 -5.81
C ALA A 261 20.87 -10.72 -7.16
N CYS A 262 19.92 -10.64 -8.10
CA CYS A 262 20.23 -10.82 -9.49
C CYS A 262 21.30 -9.78 -9.78
N GLY A 263 22.53 -10.16 -9.50
CA GLY A 263 23.72 -9.38 -9.69
C GLY A 263 23.72 -8.99 -11.14
N GLY A 264 23.77 -7.69 -11.37
CA GLY A 264 23.85 -7.16 -12.69
C GLY A 264 24.90 -7.89 -13.50
N GLY A 265 24.48 -8.35 -14.66
CA GLY A 265 25.31 -8.49 -15.82
C GLY A 265 25.22 -7.20 -16.62
#